data_9b76b97cbc8ab30f247c59b0a3a04c96
#
_entry.id   9b76b97cbc8ab30f247c59b0a3a04c96
#
_cell.length_a   1.000
_cell.length_b   1.000
_cell.length_c   1.000
_cell.angle_alpha   90.00
_cell.angle_beta   90.00
_cell.angle_gamma   90.00
#
_symmetry.space_group_name_H-M   'P 1'
#
loop_
_entity.id
_entity.type
_entity.pdbx_description
1 polymer ?
#
loop_
_entity_poly.entity_id
_entity_poly.type
_entity_poly.pdbx_seq_one_letter_code
_entity_poly.pdbx_strand_id
1 'polypeptide(L)'
;GKTYAISPRSFYQVNPAQTAVLYGLAVEAAKLTGKEVVLDAYCGIGTIGLTAADHAKQVVGVELNRDAVQDAIGNARHNGVKNARFFAADATRWISEAAAAGEIFMDPPREGSTPEFLASVARMAPKRVVYVSCNPVTLARDLATLTKLGYKAEGFTPVDMFPHTEHIETVCALSKPDIRGKK
;
A
#
# COMPACT_ATOMS: atom_id res chain seq x y z
N GLY A 1 -9.86 -17.58 3.71
CA GLY A 1 -8.92 -16.66 3.09
C GLY A 1 -9.39 -16.26 1.69
N LYS A 2 -8.82 -15.20 1.12
CA LYS A 2 -9.12 -14.76 -0.25
C LYS A 2 -8.32 -15.57 -1.27
N THR A 3 -8.88 -15.78 -2.47
CA THR A 3 -8.24 -16.46 -3.59
C THR A 3 -7.97 -15.46 -4.70
N TYR A 4 -6.80 -15.55 -5.34
CA TYR A 4 -6.36 -14.60 -6.36
C TYR A 4 -6.05 -15.31 -7.68
N ALA A 5 -6.68 -14.84 -8.75
CA ALA A 5 -6.28 -15.17 -10.11
C ALA A 5 -5.15 -14.22 -10.55
N ILE A 6 -4.21 -14.75 -11.32
CA ILE A 6 -3.01 -14.03 -11.74
C ILE A 6 -2.82 -14.29 -13.22
N SER A 7 -2.78 -13.25 -14.04
CA SER A 7 -2.40 -13.35 -15.44
C SER A 7 -0.86 -13.47 -15.59
N PRO A 8 -0.37 -14.02 -16.71
CA PRO A 8 1.07 -14.18 -16.94
C PRO A 8 1.87 -12.86 -16.96
N ARG A 9 1.19 -11.72 -17.08
CA ARG A 9 1.79 -10.38 -17.12
C ARG A 9 1.68 -9.61 -15.81
N SER A 10 1.06 -10.23 -14.78
CA SER A 10 0.89 -9.63 -13.46
C SER A 10 1.93 -10.19 -12.50
N PHE A 11 2.44 -9.33 -11.62
CA PHE A 11 3.31 -9.75 -10.53
C PHE A 11 2.51 -10.32 -9.37
N TYR A 12 3.04 -11.36 -8.75
CA TYR A 12 2.56 -11.89 -7.47
C TYR A 12 3.75 -12.42 -6.65
N GLN A 13 3.64 -12.32 -5.34
CA GLN A 13 4.66 -12.81 -4.42
C GLN A 13 4.84 -14.33 -4.50
N VAL A 14 6.09 -14.77 -4.61
CA VAL A 14 6.44 -16.20 -4.86
C VAL A 14 6.30 -17.11 -3.65
N ASN A 15 6.14 -16.56 -2.43
CA ASN A 15 6.00 -17.30 -1.18
C ASN A 15 4.61 -17.07 -0.57
N PRO A 16 3.58 -17.89 -0.90
CA PRO A 16 2.20 -17.65 -0.47
C PRO A 16 2.02 -17.62 1.06
N ALA A 17 2.79 -18.42 1.81
CA ALA A 17 2.71 -18.45 3.26
C ALA A 17 3.18 -17.12 3.87
N GLN A 18 4.34 -16.61 3.43
CA GLN A 18 4.88 -15.33 3.89
C GLN A 18 4.12 -14.14 3.31
N THR A 19 3.52 -14.27 2.14
CA THR A 19 2.62 -13.25 1.56
C THR A 19 1.43 -12.98 2.47
N ALA A 20 0.82 -14.02 3.03
CA ALA A 20 -0.29 -13.86 3.98
C ALA A 20 0.16 -13.13 5.25
N VAL A 21 1.37 -13.42 5.75
CA VAL A 21 1.97 -12.74 6.91
C VAL A 21 2.23 -11.26 6.57
N LEU A 22 2.90 -10.99 5.44
CA LEU A 22 3.25 -9.64 4.99
C LEU A 22 2.02 -8.73 4.89
N TYR A 23 0.98 -9.20 4.21
CA TYR A 23 -0.24 -8.41 4.00
C TYR A 23 -1.08 -8.31 5.28
N GLY A 24 -1.08 -9.33 6.13
CA GLY A 24 -1.68 -9.27 7.47
C GLY A 24 -1.05 -8.17 8.32
N LEU A 25 0.29 -8.13 8.36
CA LEU A 25 1.05 -7.08 9.07
C LEU A 25 0.80 -5.68 8.49
N ALA A 26 0.72 -5.56 7.16
CA ALA A 26 0.42 -4.28 6.53
C ALA A 26 -0.98 -3.76 6.91
N VAL A 27 -2.00 -4.63 6.90
CA VAL A 27 -3.37 -4.27 7.30
C VAL A 27 -3.46 -3.93 8.78
N GLU A 28 -2.77 -4.69 9.65
CA GLU A 28 -2.69 -4.41 11.10
C GLU A 28 -2.03 -3.04 11.35
N ALA A 29 -0.94 -2.76 10.66
CA ALA A 29 -0.22 -1.49 10.76
C ALA A 29 -1.06 -0.28 10.34
N ALA A 30 -2.05 -0.45 9.46
CA ALA A 30 -2.97 0.60 9.04
C ALA A 30 -3.97 1.00 10.13
N LYS A 31 -4.24 0.14 11.12
CA LYS A 31 -5.17 0.40 12.25
C LYS A 31 -6.56 0.86 11.75
N LEU A 32 -7.10 0.19 10.74
CA LEU A 32 -8.39 0.52 10.15
C LEU A 32 -9.55 0.28 11.11
N THR A 33 -10.57 1.14 11.05
CA THR A 33 -11.76 1.11 11.93
C THR A 33 -13.07 0.85 11.17
N GLY A 34 -12.99 0.63 9.87
CA GLY A 34 -14.15 0.47 8.98
C GLY A 34 -14.71 1.80 8.44
N LYS A 35 -14.11 2.94 8.79
CA LYS A 35 -14.58 4.28 8.40
C LYS A 35 -13.70 4.93 7.33
N GLU A 36 -12.51 4.39 7.10
CA GLU A 36 -11.48 4.97 6.25
C GLU A 36 -11.74 4.68 4.76
N VAL A 37 -11.42 5.66 3.93
CA VAL A 37 -11.14 5.45 2.51
C VAL A 37 -9.65 5.19 2.38
N VAL A 38 -9.30 4.02 1.87
CA VAL A 38 -7.92 3.55 1.73
C VAL A 38 -7.49 3.68 0.28
N LEU A 39 -6.35 4.29 0.03
CA LEU A 39 -5.65 4.23 -1.24
C LEU A 39 -4.61 3.11 -1.20
N ASP A 40 -4.68 2.16 -2.13
CA ASP A 40 -3.67 1.13 -2.39
C ASP A 40 -2.91 1.55 -3.64
N ALA A 41 -1.80 2.25 -3.44
CA ALA A 41 -0.95 2.72 -4.52
C ALA A 41 0.05 1.62 -4.92
N TYR A 42 0.23 1.43 -6.23
CA TYR A 42 0.97 0.30 -6.81
C TYR A 42 0.28 -1.04 -6.50
N CYS A 43 -1.05 -1.09 -6.61
CA CYS A 43 -1.85 -2.17 -6.04
C CYS A 43 -1.68 -3.54 -6.73
N GLY A 44 -1.01 -3.62 -7.88
CA GLY A 44 -0.88 -4.87 -8.64
C GLY A 44 -2.24 -5.52 -8.90
N ILE A 45 -2.36 -6.81 -8.57
CA ILE A 45 -3.62 -7.57 -8.67
C ILE A 45 -4.59 -7.34 -7.49
N GLY A 46 -4.32 -6.32 -6.67
CA GLY A 46 -5.19 -5.85 -5.60
C GLY A 46 -5.06 -6.59 -4.27
N THR A 47 -3.98 -7.31 -4.03
CA THR A 47 -3.86 -8.20 -2.86
C THR A 47 -3.91 -7.48 -1.53
N ILE A 48 -3.16 -6.39 -1.35
CA ILE A 48 -3.17 -5.61 -0.09
C ILE A 48 -4.54 -4.95 0.10
N GLY A 49 -5.00 -4.22 -0.91
CA GLY A 49 -6.29 -3.52 -0.85
C GLY A 49 -7.47 -4.44 -0.61
N LEU A 50 -7.52 -5.61 -1.28
CA LEU A 50 -8.60 -6.57 -1.08
C LEU A 50 -8.54 -7.21 0.32
N THR A 51 -7.34 -7.42 0.88
CA THR A 51 -7.20 -7.87 2.27
C THR A 51 -7.68 -6.80 3.25
N ALA A 52 -7.38 -5.53 2.98
CA ALA A 52 -7.82 -4.40 3.80
C ALA A 52 -9.32 -4.10 3.68
N ALA A 53 -9.98 -4.53 2.61
CA ALA A 53 -11.38 -4.18 2.31
C ALA A 53 -12.37 -4.61 3.40
N ASP A 54 -12.07 -5.70 4.12
CA ASP A 54 -12.91 -6.19 5.22
C ASP A 54 -12.89 -5.23 6.44
N HIS A 55 -11.89 -4.34 6.51
CA HIS A 55 -11.67 -3.41 7.61
C HIS A 55 -11.77 -1.94 7.20
N ALA A 56 -12.11 -1.65 5.94
CA ALA A 56 -12.19 -0.30 5.38
C ALA A 56 -13.62 0.04 4.91
N LYS A 57 -13.97 1.31 4.92
CA LYS A 57 -15.21 1.80 4.28
C LYS A 57 -15.14 1.60 2.76
N GLN A 58 -14.01 1.92 2.17
CA GLN A 58 -13.75 1.81 0.74
C GLN A 58 -12.27 1.65 0.48
N VAL A 59 -11.93 0.87 -0.53
CA VAL A 59 -10.58 0.76 -1.07
C VAL A 59 -10.55 1.29 -2.50
N VAL A 60 -9.51 2.06 -2.80
CA VAL A 60 -9.20 2.55 -4.14
C VAL A 60 -7.81 2.05 -4.50
N GLY A 61 -7.71 1.14 -5.46
CA GLY A 61 -6.45 0.63 -5.97
C GLY A 61 -6.02 1.36 -7.24
N VAL A 62 -4.74 1.70 -7.34
CA VAL A 62 -4.16 2.35 -8.52
C VAL A 62 -2.92 1.58 -8.96
N GLU A 63 -2.89 1.21 -10.24
CA GLU A 63 -1.82 0.42 -10.84
C GLU A 63 -1.63 0.84 -12.30
N LEU A 64 -0.38 0.89 -12.75
CA LEU A 64 -0.04 1.27 -14.11
C LEU A 64 -0.34 0.14 -15.11
N ASN A 65 -0.10 -1.10 -14.70
CA ASN A 65 -0.32 -2.28 -15.53
C ASN A 65 -1.81 -2.60 -15.66
N ARG A 66 -2.37 -2.41 -16.86
CA ARG A 66 -3.79 -2.66 -17.16
C ARG A 66 -4.21 -4.10 -16.94
N ASP A 67 -3.34 -5.07 -17.23
CA ASP A 67 -3.64 -6.51 -17.04
C ASP A 67 -3.78 -6.79 -15.53
N ALA A 68 -2.90 -6.25 -14.69
CA ALA A 68 -2.99 -6.38 -13.24
C ALA A 68 -4.27 -5.71 -12.67
N VAL A 69 -4.68 -4.57 -13.22
CA VAL A 69 -5.97 -3.94 -12.84
C VAL A 69 -7.16 -4.81 -13.20
N GLN A 70 -7.15 -5.48 -14.36
CA GLN A 70 -8.23 -6.42 -14.74
C GLN A 70 -8.25 -7.62 -13.79
N ASP A 71 -7.07 -8.15 -13.43
CA ASP A 71 -6.96 -9.20 -12.41
C ASP A 71 -7.50 -8.72 -11.06
N ALA A 72 -7.16 -7.51 -10.62
CA ALA A 72 -7.67 -6.94 -9.36
C ALA A 72 -9.20 -6.82 -9.34
N ILE A 73 -9.81 -6.37 -10.45
CA ILE A 73 -11.26 -6.29 -10.60
C ILE A 73 -11.89 -7.70 -10.57
N GLY A 74 -11.27 -8.66 -11.27
CA GLY A 74 -11.68 -10.06 -11.27
C GLY A 74 -11.60 -10.68 -9.86
N ASN A 75 -10.49 -10.43 -9.17
CA ASN A 75 -10.25 -10.90 -7.81
C ASN A 75 -11.25 -10.30 -6.80
N ALA A 76 -11.58 -9.00 -6.93
CA ALA A 76 -12.63 -8.38 -6.11
C ALA A 76 -13.97 -9.10 -6.28
N ARG A 77 -14.38 -9.36 -7.53
CA ARG A 77 -15.64 -10.06 -7.84
C ARG A 77 -15.62 -11.49 -7.32
N HIS A 78 -14.54 -12.23 -7.56
CA HIS A 78 -14.38 -13.62 -7.13
C HIS A 78 -14.49 -13.75 -5.60
N ASN A 79 -13.90 -12.80 -4.86
CA ASN A 79 -13.95 -12.80 -3.40
C ASN A 79 -15.16 -12.06 -2.80
N GLY A 80 -16.14 -11.63 -3.63
CA GLY A 80 -17.33 -10.94 -3.17
C GLY A 80 -17.08 -9.56 -2.54
N VAL A 81 -15.91 -8.94 -2.80
CA VAL A 81 -15.57 -7.61 -2.29
C VAL A 81 -16.28 -6.53 -3.11
N LYS A 82 -17.16 -5.75 -2.47
CA LYS A 82 -18.02 -4.76 -3.13
C LYS A 82 -17.56 -3.32 -2.91
N ASN A 83 -16.70 -3.09 -1.93
CA ASN A 83 -16.21 -1.77 -1.52
C ASN A 83 -14.80 -1.44 -2.05
N ALA A 84 -14.30 -2.19 -3.05
CA ALA A 84 -13.03 -1.92 -3.73
C ALA A 84 -13.26 -1.48 -5.18
N ARG A 85 -12.46 -0.51 -5.64
CA ARG A 85 -12.42 -0.05 -7.03
C ARG A 85 -10.96 0.07 -7.47
N PHE A 86 -10.68 -0.27 -8.72
CA PHE A 86 -9.33 -0.28 -9.27
C PHE A 86 -9.24 0.54 -10.55
N PHE A 87 -8.14 1.30 -10.70
CA PHE A 87 -7.91 2.22 -11.80
C PHE A 87 -6.54 1.96 -12.44
N ALA A 88 -6.53 1.88 -13.77
CA ALA A 88 -5.30 1.80 -14.55
C ALA A 88 -4.76 3.21 -14.77
N ALA A 89 -3.80 3.62 -13.93
CA ALA A 89 -3.22 4.96 -13.96
C ALA A 89 -1.81 4.97 -13.34
N ASP A 90 -1.02 5.98 -13.66
CA ASP A 90 0.18 6.30 -12.92
C ASP A 90 -0.17 6.79 -11.51
N ALA A 91 0.42 6.17 -10.48
CA ALA A 91 0.08 6.45 -9.08
C ALA A 91 0.42 7.91 -8.71
N THR A 92 1.53 8.47 -9.24
CA THR A 92 1.94 9.86 -8.96
C THR A 92 0.93 10.85 -9.51
N ARG A 93 0.51 10.64 -10.76
CA ARG A 93 -0.49 11.48 -11.40
C ARG A 93 -1.84 11.36 -10.69
N TRP A 94 -2.27 10.12 -10.43
CA TRP A 94 -3.56 9.87 -9.80
C TRP A 94 -3.67 10.54 -8.41
N ILE A 95 -2.65 10.36 -7.55
CA ILE A 95 -2.64 10.96 -6.21
C ILE A 95 -2.58 12.49 -6.27
N SER A 96 -1.99 13.06 -7.33
CA SER A 96 -1.93 14.53 -7.49
C SER A 96 -3.30 15.15 -7.74
N GLU A 97 -4.22 14.42 -8.32
CA GLU A 97 -5.57 14.84 -8.70
C GLU A 97 -6.64 14.37 -7.69
N ALA A 98 -6.29 13.43 -6.81
CA ALA A 98 -7.23 12.81 -5.87
C ALA A 98 -7.61 13.77 -4.72
N ALA A 99 -8.87 13.71 -4.30
CA ALA A 99 -9.42 14.63 -3.30
C ALA A 99 -8.92 14.33 -1.88
N ALA A 100 -9.00 13.08 -1.41
CA ALA A 100 -8.53 12.65 -0.09
C ALA A 100 -8.52 11.13 0.05
N ALA A 101 -7.56 10.61 0.83
CA ALA A 101 -7.59 9.28 1.42
C ALA A 101 -7.30 9.41 2.92
N GLY A 102 -7.93 8.56 3.73
CA GLY A 102 -7.66 8.49 5.17
C GLY A 102 -6.35 7.80 5.45
N GLU A 103 -6.09 6.72 4.71
CA GLU A 103 -4.94 5.84 4.84
C GLU A 103 -4.38 5.52 3.45
N ILE A 104 -3.07 5.30 3.37
CA ILE A 104 -2.39 4.88 2.13
C ILE A 104 -1.57 3.63 2.39
N PHE A 105 -1.78 2.59 1.58
CA PHE A 105 -0.79 1.55 1.34
C PHE A 105 0.04 1.92 0.14
N MET A 106 1.35 1.70 0.21
CA MET A 106 2.25 1.84 -0.91
C MET A 106 3.27 0.70 -0.92
N ASP A 107 3.32 0.00 -2.04
CA ASP A 107 4.26 -1.09 -2.32
C ASP A 107 4.98 -0.79 -3.64
N PRO A 108 5.86 0.22 -3.67
CA PRO A 108 6.51 0.67 -4.88
C PRO A 108 7.55 -0.35 -5.38
N PRO A 109 7.99 -0.24 -6.64
CA PRO A 109 9.06 -1.07 -7.17
C PRO A 109 10.37 -0.89 -6.40
N ARG A 110 11.38 -1.72 -6.71
CA ARG A 110 12.65 -1.80 -5.98
C ARG A 110 13.43 -0.48 -5.89
N GLU A 111 13.20 0.41 -6.86
CA GLU A 111 13.76 1.76 -6.91
C GLU A 111 13.15 2.72 -5.85
N GLY A 112 12.12 2.27 -5.17
CA GLY A 112 11.35 3.08 -4.22
C GLY A 112 10.37 4.03 -4.93
N SER A 113 9.88 5.01 -4.18
CA SER A 113 8.92 5.99 -4.68
C SER A 113 9.59 7.24 -5.24
N THR A 114 8.87 7.98 -6.07
CA THR A 114 9.37 9.24 -6.61
C THR A 114 9.18 10.39 -5.61
N PRO A 115 10.05 11.42 -5.62
CA PRO A 115 9.86 12.61 -4.77
C PRO A 115 8.50 13.28 -4.98
N GLU A 116 8.00 13.28 -6.22
CA GLU A 116 6.70 13.87 -6.59
C GLU A 116 5.54 13.09 -5.98
N PHE A 117 5.62 11.74 -5.95
CA PHE A 117 4.64 10.91 -5.30
C PHE A 117 4.63 11.17 -3.78
N LEU A 118 5.80 11.17 -3.13
CA LEU A 118 5.93 11.43 -1.69
C LEU A 118 5.42 12.83 -1.30
N ALA A 119 5.70 13.84 -2.12
CA ALA A 119 5.14 15.19 -1.93
C ALA A 119 3.61 15.20 -2.05
N SER A 120 3.05 14.41 -2.97
CA SER A 120 1.61 14.28 -3.16
C SER A 120 0.94 13.55 -1.99
N VAL A 121 1.59 12.51 -1.44
CA VAL A 121 1.18 11.86 -0.18
C VAL A 121 1.10 12.89 0.95
N ALA A 122 2.13 13.71 1.10
CA ALA A 122 2.17 14.73 2.15
C ALA A 122 1.08 15.80 2.00
N ARG A 123 0.77 16.20 0.74
CA ARG A 123 -0.29 17.15 0.42
C ARG A 123 -1.68 16.56 0.70
N MET A 124 -1.94 15.31 0.31
CA MET A 124 -3.18 14.59 0.62
C MET A 124 -3.35 14.43 2.13
N ALA A 125 -2.26 14.38 2.88
CA ALA A 125 -2.20 14.33 4.33
C ALA A 125 -3.00 13.17 4.95
N PRO A 126 -2.86 11.91 4.48
CA PRO A 126 -3.47 10.78 5.15
C PRO A 126 -2.98 10.71 6.61
N LYS A 127 -3.83 10.18 7.49
CA LYS A 127 -3.46 10.00 8.90
C LYS A 127 -2.34 9.00 9.05
N ARG A 128 -2.32 8.00 8.17
CA ARG A 128 -1.36 6.90 8.21
C ARG A 128 -0.93 6.49 6.80
N VAL A 129 0.34 6.16 6.68
CA VAL A 129 0.93 5.55 5.49
C VAL A 129 1.56 4.23 5.91
N VAL A 130 1.21 3.16 5.23
CA VAL A 130 1.86 1.86 5.37
C VAL A 130 2.70 1.62 4.13
N TYR A 131 4.00 1.58 4.32
CA TYR A 131 4.99 1.33 3.27
C TYR A 131 5.46 -0.13 3.35
N VAL A 132 5.22 -0.90 2.30
CA VAL A 132 5.81 -2.22 2.09
C VAL A 132 6.99 -2.04 1.14
N SER A 133 8.13 -2.65 1.45
CA SER A 133 9.35 -2.44 0.66
C SER A 133 10.22 -3.69 0.60
N CYS A 134 10.63 -4.05 -0.60
CA CYS A 134 11.62 -5.11 -0.85
C CYS A 134 13.08 -4.59 -0.83
N ASN A 135 13.32 -3.29 -0.57
CA ASN A 135 14.65 -2.70 -0.57
C ASN A 135 14.84 -1.72 0.59
N PRO A 136 15.58 -2.09 1.64
CA PRO A 136 15.76 -1.24 2.82
C PRO A 136 16.51 0.07 2.53
N VAL A 137 17.33 0.12 1.48
CA VAL A 137 18.09 1.34 1.12
C VAL A 137 17.15 2.41 0.57
N THR A 138 16.30 2.04 -0.40
CA THR A 138 15.31 2.96 -0.97
C THR A 138 14.22 3.30 0.04
N LEU A 139 13.82 2.36 0.89
CA LEU A 139 12.92 2.62 2.01
C LEU A 139 13.48 3.71 2.93
N ALA A 140 14.74 3.60 3.37
CA ALA A 140 15.36 4.61 4.24
C ALA A 140 15.39 6.00 3.60
N ARG A 141 15.69 6.09 2.29
CA ARG A 141 15.66 7.34 1.53
C ARG A 141 14.26 7.97 1.52
N ASP A 142 13.24 7.17 1.22
CA ASP A 142 11.87 7.64 1.10
C ASP A 142 11.28 8.03 2.46
N LEU A 143 11.61 7.27 3.51
CA LEU A 143 11.23 7.60 4.89
C LEU A 143 11.89 8.90 5.36
N ALA A 144 13.14 9.16 5.00
CA ALA A 144 13.79 10.44 5.31
C ALA A 144 13.04 11.62 4.65
N THR A 145 12.52 11.43 3.45
CA THR A 145 11.69 12.41 2.74
C THR A 145 10.34 12.60 3.44
N LEU A 146 9.61 11.52 3.74
CA LEU A 146 8.32 11.60 4.43
C LEU A 146 8.45 12.20 5.83
N THR A 147 9.56 11.93 6.54
CA THR A 147 9.84 12.54 7.85
C THR A 147 10.00 14.06 7.74
N LYS A 148 10.73 14.55 6.75
CA LYS A 148 10.85 16.00 6.48
C LYS A 148 9.50 16.63 6.12
N LEU A 149 8.59 15.85 5.55
CA LEU A 149 7.22 16.26 5.19
C LEU A 149 6.22 16.11 6.35
N GLY A 150 6.69 15.79 7.57
CA GLY A 150 5.90 15.79 8.80
C GLY A 150 5.33 14.45 9.22
N TYR A 151 5.74 13.34 8.61
CA TYR A 151 5.39 12.00 9.06
C TYR A 151 6.40 11.47 10.07
N LYS A 152 5.94 10.60 10.96
CA LYS A 152 6.77 9.89 11.94
C LYS A 152 6.65 8.38 11.69
N ALA A 153 7.77 7.69 11.52
CA ALA A 153 7.79 6.24 11.49
C ALA A 153 7.46 5.69 12.90
N GLU A 154 6.55 4.72 12.97
CA GLU A 154 6.11 4.11 14.22
C GLU A 154 6.78 2.76 14.48
N GLY A 155 7.24 2.07 13.43
CA GLY A 155 7.90 0.79 13.56
C GLY A 155 8.27 0.18 12.21
N PHE A 156 9.12 -0.85 12.28
CA PHE A 156 9.58 -1.63 11.13
C PHE A 156 9.41 -3.10 11.47
N THR A 157 8.72 -3.83 10.60
CA THR A 157 8.54 -5.27 10.73
C THR A 157 9.12 -5.95 9.50
N PRO A 158 10.30 -6.59 9.63
CA PRO A 158 10.89 -7.35 8.54
C PRO A 158 10.14 -8.69 8.35
N VAL A 159 10.02 -9.13 7.10
CA VAL A 159 9.43 -10.42 6.72
C VAL A 159 10.37 -11.14 5.77
N ASP A 160 10.80 -12.33 6.14
CA ASP A 160 11.65 -13.18 5.30
C ASP A 160 10.81 -13.84 4.19
N MET A 161 10.62 -13.10 3.10
CA MET A 161 9.89 -13.55 1.93
C MET A 161 10.72 -14.50 1.07
N PHE A 162 12.05 -14.36 1.11
CA PHE A 162 13.01 -15.06 0.23
C PHE A 162 14.09 -15.75 1.07
N PRO A 163 13.77 -16.85 1.79
CA PRO A 163 14.71 -17.55 2.65
C PRO A 163 16.00 -17.93 1.91
N HIS A 164 17.13 -17.84 2.61
CA HIS A 164 18.49 -18.10 2.06
C HIS A 164 18.98 -17.08 1.03
N THR A 165 18.36 -15.90 0.96
CA THR A 165 18.85 -14.76 0.17
C THR A 165 19.09 -13.54 1.06
N GLU A 166 19.69 -12.49 0.52
CA GLU A 166 19.86 -11.18 1.20
C GLU A 166 18.60 -10.28 1.09
N HIS A 167 17.55 -10.77 0.41
CA HIS A 167 16.34 -10.00 0.16
C HIS A 167 15.35 -10.15 1.30
N ILE A 168 14.86 -9.01 1.79
CA ILE A 168 13.90 -8.93 2.86
C ILE A 168 12.79 -7.96 2.49
N GLU A 169 11.55 -8.32 2.80
CA GLU A 169 10.43 -7.39 2.78
C GLU A 169 10.33 -6.67 4.13
N THR A 170 9.91 -5.43 4.13
CA THR A 170 9.75 -4.65 5.35
C THR A 170 8.43 -3.90 5.31
N VAL A 171 7.60 -4.07 6.35
CA VAL A 171 6.42 -3.23 6.59
C VAL A 171 6.82 -2.10 7.53
N CYS A 172 6.60 -0.86 7.09
CA CYS A 172 6.82 0.34 7.90
C CYS A 172 5.53 1.14 7.98
N ALA A 173 5.05 1.41 9.18
CA ALA A 173 3.94 2.31 9.43
C ALA A 173 4.45 3.72 9.74
N LEU A 174 3.84 4.73 9.11
CA LEU A 174 4.07 6.13 9.42
C LEU A 174 2.74 6.79 9.79
N SER A 175 2.78 7.70 10.74
CA SER A 175 1.64 8.55 11.10
C SER A 175 1.97 10.02 10.94
N LYS A 176 0.93 10.80 10.64
CA LYS A 176 1.03 12.26 10.69
C LYS A 176 0.51 12.71 12.06
N PRO A 177 1.34 13.35 12.90
CA PRO A 177 0.89 13.85 14.19
C PRO A 177 -0.28 14.82 14.02
N ASP A 178 -1.32 14.68 14.86
CA ASP A 178 -2.41 15.63 14.87
C ASP A 178 -1.93 16.95 15.52
N ILE A 179 -1.66 17.95 14.68
CA ILE A 179 -1.19 19.27 15.15
C ILE A 179 -2.34 20.07 15.80
N ARG A 180 -3.60 19.60 15.73
CA ARG A 180 -4.78 20.33 16.23
C ARG A 180 -5.02 20.21 17.74
N GLY A 181 -4.18 19.47 18.48
CA GLY A 181 -4.33 19.22 19.92
C GLY A 181 -3.43 20.04 20.83
N LYS A 182 -2.68 21.04 20.33
CA LYS A 182 -1.89 21.96 21.18
C LYS A 182 -2.49 23.37 21.07
N LYS A 183 -3.56 23.61 21.80
CA LYS A 183 -3.97 24.93 22.28
C LYS A 183 -4.15 24.85 23.79
#